data_b600f1fffb20e3333267349582fa8a71
#
_entry.id   b600f1fffb20e3333267349582fa8a71
#
_cell.length_a   1.000
_cell.length_b   1.000
_cell.length_c   1.000
_cell.angle_alpha   90.00
_cell.angle_beta   90.00
_cell.angle_gamma   90.00
#
_symmetry.space_group_name_H-M   'P 1'
#
loop_
_entity.id
_entity.type
_entity.pdbx_description
1 polymer ?
#
loop_
_entity_poly.entity_id
_entity_poly.type
_entity_poly.pdbx_seq_one_letter_code
_entity_poly.pdbx_strand_id
1 'polypeptide(L)'
;MNILLATMLAATMHTPGVVIDDSPTRVQTDIKIDMEIMGTLRPKSVSEISSSRWTLDCGGMDREHADWRAVRGYVAPLGIARIRQQAGWARCEKDPGMYDFAWLDQCVLDAKRMGVDVWMELSYGNPAYEGGGGRHLNAGFPSSEEGLAAWDRWVQAIAEHYKGVVIDWCIWNEPNGKTSGNTIEQATDFAVRTAEILRSIIPNARIAAFALTKA
;
A
#
# COMPACT_ATOMS: atom_id res chain seq x y z
N MET A 1 50.11 7.87 6.96
CA MET A 1 48.87 7.49 7.59
C MET A 1 47.81 8.57 7.26
N ASN A 2 47.23 8.47 6.06
CA ASN A 2 46.29 9.46 5.53
C ASN A 2 44.88 8.87 5.64
N ILE A 3 44.08 9.49 6.50
CA ILE A 3 42.66 9.17 6.64
C ILE A 3 41.91 9.97 5.57
N LEU A 4 41.39 9.29 4.55
CA LEU A 4 40.46 9.88 3.60
C LEU A 4 39.08 9.97 4.28
N LEU A 5 38.64 11.20 4.56
CA LEU A 5 37.26 11.50 4.97
C LEU A 5 36.40 11.46 3.69
N ALA A 6 35.60 10.41 3.54
CA ALA A 6 34.57 10.36 2.50
C ALA A 6 33.38 11.20 2.96
N THR A 7 33.28 12.41 2.42
CA THR A 7 32.11 13.28 2.59
C THR A 7 30.99 12.72 1.70
N MET A 8 30.03 12.02 2.28
CA MET A 8 28.79 11.70 1.58
C MET A 8 27.98 12.99 1.35
N LEU A 9 27.99 13.45 0.11
CA LEU A 9 27.08 14.49 -0.35
C LEU A 9 25.67 13.88 -0.40
N ALA A 10 24.84 14.17 0.61
CA ALA A 10 23.42 13.90 0.54
C ALA A 10 22.82 14.84 -0.51
N ALA A 11 22.61 14.33 -1.71
CA ALA A 11 21.82 15.01 -2.72
C ALA A 11 20.37 15.07 -2.20
N THR A 12 19.98 16.22 -1.64
CA THR A 12 18.59 16.56 -1.40
C THR A 12 17.92 16.66 -2.77
N MET A 13 17.29 15.58 -3.21
CA MET A 13 16.37 15.64 -4.33
C MET A 13 15.22 16.55 -3.91
N HIS A 14 15.27 17.79 -4.34
CA HIS A 14 14.15 18.71 -4.29
C HIS A 14 13.09 18.15 -5.25
N THR A 15 12.19 17.32 -4.73
CA THR A 15 10.94 17.05 -5.42
C THR A 15 10.21 18.38 -5.51
N PRO A 16 9.78 18.84 -6.72
CA PRO A 16 8.96 20.03 -6.81
C PRO A 16 7.77 19.85 -5.87
N GLY A 17 7.70 20.64 -4.83
CA GLY A 17 6.58 20.61 -3.92
C GLY A 17 5.32 20.88 -4.73
N VAL A 18 4.32 20.01 -4.60
CA VAL A 18 2.98 20.37 -5.05
C VAL A 18 2.60 21.59 -4.22
N VAL A 19 2.55 22.74 -4.86
CA VAL A 19 2.03 23.96 -4.22
C VAL A 19 0.54 23.72 -4.05
N ILE A 20 0.13 23.34 -2.85
CA ILE A 20 -1.29 23.31 -2.51
C ILE A 20 -1.70 24.77 -2.43
N ASP A 21 -2.49 25.20 -3.39
CA ASP A 21 -3.11 26.50 -3.33
C ASP A 21 -4.25 26.44 -2.32
N ASP A 22 -4.01 26.94 -1.13
CA ASP A 22 -4.98 27.04 -0.04
C ASP A 22 -5.88 28.28 -0.17
N SER A 23 -5.84 28.97 -1.32
CA SER A 23 -6.70 30.11 -1.60
C SER A 23 -8.15 29.64 -1.73
N PRO A 24 -9.08 30.15 -0.88
CA PRO A 24 -10.49 29.78 -0.93
C PRO A 24 -11.20 30.19 -2.23
N THR A 25 -10.51 30.95 -3.09
CA THR A 25 -11.08 31.46 -4.33
C THR A 25 -10.95 30.55 -5.53
N ARG A 26 -10.32 29.37 -5.40
CA ARG A 26 -10.05 28.48 -6.54
C ARG A 26 -10.97 27.28 -6.70
N VAL A 27 -11.91 27.05 -5.82
CA VAL A 27 -12.98 26.08 -6.10
C VAL A 27 -14.01 26.77 -6.98
N GLN A 28 -13.78 26.76 -8.29
CA GLN A 28 -14.82 27.15 -9.24
C GLN A 28 -15.87 26.05 -9.28
N THR A 29 -17.03 26.34 -8.77
CA THR A 29 -18.21 25.47 -8.89
C THR A 29 -19.34 26.29 -9.51
N ASP A 30 -20.04 25.72 -10.47
CA ASP A 30 -21.27 26.27 -11.03
C ASP A 30 -22.47 26.20 -10.06
N ILE A 31 -22.24 25.50 -8.93
CA ILE A 31 -23.24 25.38 -7.87
C ILE A 31 -23.17 26.62 -6.99
N LYS A 32 -24.21 27.44 -7.04
CA LYS A 32 -24.40 28.54 -6.09
C LYS A 32 -24.76 27.95 -4.73
N ILE A 33 -23.82 28.04 -3.79
CA ILE A 33 -24.05 27.66 -2.40
C ILE A 33 -24.45 28.97 -1.69
N ASP A 34 -25.74 29.07 -1.36
CA ASP A 34 -26.26 30.22 -0.59
C ASP A 34 -26.03 29.98 0.91
N MET A 35 -24.75 29.98 1.29
CA MET A 35 -24.32 29.81 2.67
C MET A 35 -23.23 30.80 3.01
N GLU A 36 -23.27 31.32 4.25
CA GLU A 36 -22.23 32.19 4.79
C GLU A 36 -20.92 31.39 5.01
N ILE A 37 -19.80 31.93 4.58
CA ILE A 37 -18.49 31.37 4.86
C ILE A 37 -18.13 31.67 6.31
N MET A 38 -18.25 30.70 7.20
CA MET A 38 -17.96 30.85 8.63
C MET A 38 -16.47 30.84 8.95
N GLY A 39 -15.63 30.40 8.03
CA GLY A 39 -14.18 30.37 8.20
C GLY A 39 -13.48 29.48 7.18
N THR A 40 -12.16 29.44 7.24
CA THR A 40 -11.30 28.61 6.40
C THR A 40 -10.62 27.55 7.25
N LEU A 41 -10.78 26.29 6.86
CA LEU A 41 -10.03 25.20 7.48
C LEU A 41 -8.58 25.21 6.95
N ARG A 42 -7.62 25.27 7.87
CA ARG A 42 -6.22 25.04 7.53
C ARG A 42 -5.86 23.59 7.87
N PRO A 43 -5.53 22.78 6.87
CA PRO A 43 -5.05 21.43 7.12
C PRO A 43 -3.80 21.48 8.00
N LYS A 44 -3.68 20.53 8.92
CA LYS A 44 -2.44 20.29 9.67
C LYS A 44 -1.71 19.12 9.06
N SER A 45 -0.44 19.30 8.79
CA SER A 45 0.41 18.21 8.34
C SER A 45 0.50 17.10 9.39
N VAL A 46 0.73 15.88 8.97
CA VAL A 46 0.97 14.76 9.87
C VAL A 46 2.11 15.03 10.86
N SER A 47 3.10 15.82 10.47
CA SER A 47 4.21 16.23 11.36
C SER A 47 3.80 17.23 12.45
N GLU A 48 2.64 17.87 12.34
CA GLU A 48 2.13 18.87 13.27
C GLU A 48 1.09 18.32 14.25
N ILE A 49 0.73 17.03 14.12
CA ILE A 49 -0.26 16.36 14.95
C ILE A 49 0.35 15.20 15.71
N SER A 50 -0.01 15.05 16.98
CA SER A 50 0.52 13.98 17.82
C SER A 50 -0.02 12.59 17.48
N SER A 51 -1.21 12.52 16.91
CA SER A 51 -1.83 11.28 16.44
C SER A 51 -2.93 11.55 15.43
N SER A 52 -3.08 10.66 14.47
CA SER A 52 -4.19 10.68 13.51
C SER A 52 -4.74 9.27 13.35
N ARG A 53 -6.05 9.18 13.24
CA ARG A 53 -6.77 7.93 12.91
C ARG A 53 -7.12 7.85 11.42
N TRP A 54 -6.76 8.86 10.65
CA TRP A 54 -7.04 8.90 9.22
C TRP A 54 -6.10 7.98 8.46
N THR A 55 -6.68 7.12 7.65
CA THR A 55 -5.98 6.26 6.71
C THR A 55 -6.55 6.53 5.32
N LEU A 56 -5.68 6.77 4.34
CA LEU A 56 -6.07 6.90 2.94
C LEU A 56 -5.97 5.52 2.27
N ASP A 57 -7.02 5.12 1.58
CA ASP A 57 -6.99 3.91 0.76
C ASP A 57 -6.33 4.21 -0.61
N CYS A 58 -5.23 3.51 -0.86
CA CYS A 58 -4.47 3.53 -2.10
C CYS A 58 -4.59 2.22 -2.89
N GLY A 59 -5.61 1.40 -2.58
CA GLY A 59 -5.78 0.06 -3.12
C GLY A 59 -5.92 -0.02 -4.65
N GLY A 60 -6.41 1.03 -5.31
CA GLY A 60 -6.55 1.03 -6.77
C GLY A 60 -5.24 1.21 -7.56
N MET A 61 -4.12 1.49 -6.89
CA MET A 61 -2.84 1.75 -7.56
C MET A 61 -2.21 0.49 -8.13
N ASP A 62 -2.42 -0.67 -7.53
CA ASP A 62 -1.93 -1.96 -8.04
C ASP A 62 -2.51 -2.33 -9.41
N ARG A 63 -3.71 -1.83 -9.71
CA ARG A 63 -4.43 -2.02 -10.98
C ARG A 63 -4.38 -0.80 -11.88
N GLU A 64 -3.53 0.19 -11.55
CA GLU A 64 -3.34 1.43 -12.33
C GLU A 64 -4.59 2.32 -12.45
N HIS A 65 -5.56 2.17 -11.52
CA HIS A 65 -6.74 3.03 -11.45
C HIS A 65 -6.43 4.40 -10.83
N ALA A 66 -5.31 4.53 -10.14
CA ALA A 66 -4.81 5.76 -9.55
C ALA A 66 -3.29 5.84 -9.66
N ASP A 67 -2.76 7.06 -9.65
CA ASP A 67 -1.32 7.34 -9.70
C ASP A 67 -0.89 8.01 -8.39
N TRP A 68 0.06 7.41 -7.69
CA TRP A 68 0.64 7.97 -6.48
C TRP A 68 1.15 9.41 -6.67
N ARG A 69 1.77 9.70 -7.81
CA ARG A 69 2.31 11.03 -8.11
C ARG A 69 1.25 12.12 -8.12
N ALA A 70 0.01 11.78 -8.45
CA ALA A 70 -1.11 12.71 -8.46
C ALA A 70 -1.63 13.05 -7.05
N VAL A 71 -1.49 12.12 -6.08
CA VAL A 71 -2.11 12.26 -4.75
C VAL A 71 -1.10 12.52 -3.63
N ARG A 72 0.17 12.15 -3.81
CA ARG A 72 1.21 12.21 -2.77
C ARG A 72 1.34 13.56 -2.05
N GLY A 73 1.16 14.65 -2.79
CA GLY A 73 1.29 16.01 -2.26
C GLY A 73 0.20 16.41 -1.26
N TYR A 74 -0.90 15.65 -1.21
CA TYR A 74 -2.02 15.93 -0.31
C TYR A 74 -2.02 15.07 0.95
N VAL A 75 -1.30 13.96 0.96
CA VAL A 75 -1.38 12.94 2.02
C VAL A 75 -0.92 13.52 3.37
N ALA A 76 0.31 13.98 3.45
CA ALA A 76 0.85 14.53 4.70
C ALA A 76 0.16 15.84 5.12
N PRO A 77 -0.09 16.83 4.21
CA PRO A 77 -0.77 18.07 4.56
C PRO A 77 -2.20 17.90 5.09
N LEU A 78 -2.90 16.83 4.70
CA LEU A 78 -4.23 16.51 5.22
C LEU A 78 -4.22 15.78 6.58
N GLY A 79 -3.04 15.60 7.19
CA GLY A 79 -2.90 14.92 8.47
C GLY A 79 -3.17 13.42 8.40
N ILE A 80 -3.01 12.82 7.22
CA ILE A 80 -3.16 11.38 7.00
C ILE A 80 -1.92 10.70 7.55
N ALA A 81 -2.09 9.92 8.63
CA ALA A 81 -0.97 9.24 9.29
C ALA A 81 -0.64 7.88 8.69
N ARG A 82 -1.52 7.33 7.85
CA ARG A 82 -1.35 6.00 7.26
C ARG A 82 -1.97 5.93 5.88
N ILE A 83 -1.35 5.16 4.99
CA ILE A 83 -1.97 4.70 3.75
C ILE A 83 -2.20 3.19 3.81
N ARG A 84 -3.30 2.70 3.22
CA ARG A 84 -3.51 1.29 2.89
C ARG A 84 -3.10 1.10 1.45
N GLN A 85 -2.11 0.24 1.21
CA GLN A 85 -1.54 0.01 -0.11
C GLN A 85 -1.67 -1.46 -0.49
N GLN A 86 -2.37 -1.75 -1.57
CA GLN A 86 -2.39 -3.09 -2.16
C GLN A 86 -1.07 -3.33 -2.91
N ALA A 87 -0.42 -4.45 -2.62
CA ALA A 87 0.91 -4.75 -3.12
C ALA A 87 0.94 -5.21 -4.58
N GLY A 88 -0.15 -5.77 -5.08
CA GLY A 88 -0.32 -6.14 -6.49
C GLY A 88 0.70 -7.17 -6.99
N TRP A 89 0.57 -8.42 -6.56
CA TRP A 89 1.51 -9.48 -6.92
C TRP A 89 1.78 -9.54 -8.42
N ALA A 90 0.74 -9.62 -9.26
CA ALA A 90 0.89 -9.67 -10.71
C ALA A 90 1.54 -8.42 -11.34
N ARG A 91 1.55 -7.29 -10.62
CA ARG A 91 2.24 -6.09 -11.06
C ARG A 91 3.72 -6.10 -10.67
N CYS A 92 4.02 -6.71 -9.52
CA CYS A 92 5.39 -6.87 -9.03
C CYS A 92 6.14 -8.02 -9.70
N GLU A 93 5.43 -9.02 -10.23
CA GLU A 93 6.00 -10.22 -10.83
C GLU A 93 5.27 -10.53 -12.14
N LYS A 94 5.72 -9.87 -13.22
CA LYS A 94 5.17 -10.08 -14.57
C LYS A 94 5.68 -11.37 -15.19
N ASP A 95 6.94 -11.66 -14.97
CA ASP A 95 7.61 -12.88 -15.39
C ASP A 95 7.92 -13.73 -14.16
N PRO A 96 7.59 -15.03 -14.13
CA PRO A 96 7.79 -15.90 -12.99
C PRO A 96 9.20 -15.83 -12.39
N GLY A 97 9.28 -15.53 -11.10
CA GLY A 97 10.54 -15.42 -10.34
C GLY A 97 11.27 -14.08 -10.51
N MET A 98 10.74 -13.14 -11.31
CA MET A 98 11.35 -11.83 -11.56
C MET A 98 10.55 -10.73 -10.86
N TYR A 99 11.02 -10.28 -9.68
CA TYR A 99 10.34 -9.26 -8.89
C TYR A 99 10.80 -7.86 -9.22
N ASP A 100 9.85 -6.97 -9.53
CA ASP A 100 10.05 -5.53 -9.71
C ASP A 100 9.13 -4.76 -8.76
N PHE A 101 9.71 -4.21 -7.70
CA PHE A 101 8.99 -3.41 -6.71
C PHE A 101 9.06 -1.90 -6.99
N ALA A 102 9.67 -1.45 -8.08
CA ALA A 102 9.94 -0.03 -8.33
C ALA A 102 8.68 0.85 -8.26
N TRP A 103 7.54 0.40 -8.78
CA TRP A 103 6.29 1.14 -8.70
C TRP A 103 5.76 1.24 -7.26
N LEU A 104 5.91 0.15 -6.48
CA LEU A 104 5.45 0.07 -5.10
C LEU A 104 6.36 0.89 -4.17
N ASP A 105 7.66 0.90 -4.44
CA ASP A 105 8.66 1.72 -3.74
C ASP A 105 8.32 3.20 -3.82
N GLN A 106 7.80 3.68 -4.96
CA GLN A 106 7.34 5.06 -5.09
C GLN A 106 6.27 5.40 -4.06
N CYS A 107 5.34 4.49 -3.78
CA CYS A 107 4.29 4.70 -2.79
C CYS A 107 4.84 4.55 -1.36
N VAL A 108 5.49 3.43 -1.09
CA VAL A 108 5.89 3.02 0.26
C VAL A 108 7.00 3.92 0.82
N LEU A 109 8.07 4.09 0.07
CA LEU A 109 9.23 4.86 0.55
C LEU A 109 8.93 6.35 0.61
N ASP A 110 8.11 6.87 -0.31
CA ASP A 110 7.67 8.26 -0.26
C ASP A 110 6.77 8.53 0.96
N ALA A 111 5.78 7.66 1.20
CA ALA A 111 4.93 7.75 2.39
C ALA A 111 5.79 7.79 3.67
N LYS A 112 6.75 6.88 3.78
CA LYS A 112 7.66 6.83 4.94
C LYS A 112 8.50 8.10 5.10
N ARG A 113 9.03 8.67 4.00
CA ARG A 113 9.76 9.95 4.06
C ARG A 113 8.90 11.12 4.54
N MET A 114 7.60 11.07 4.26
CA MET A 114 6.63 12.08 4.72
C MET A 114 6.15 11.86 6.17
N GLY A 115 6.62 10.81 6.86
CA GLY A 115 6.14 10.45 8.20
C GLY A 115 4.78 9.74 8.19
N VAL A 116 4.40 9.18 7.06
CA VAL A 116 3.15 8.43 6.87
C VAL A 116 3.45 6.93 6.90
N ASP A 117 2.75 6.19 7.75
CA ASP A 117 2.90 4.74 7.82
C ASP A 117 2.19 4.04 6.67
N VAL A 118 2.61 2.81 6.41
CA VAL A 118 2.01 1.98 5.37
C VAL A 118 1.40 0.74 5.99
N TRP A 119 0.14 0.51 5.68
CA TRP A 119 -0.55 -0.75 5.89
C TRP A 119 -0.55 -1.49 4.54
N MET A 120 0.36 -2.46 4.42
CA MET A 120 0.52 -3.23 3.19
C MET A 120 -0.49 -4.36 3.13
N GLU A 121 -1.25 -4.42 2.04
CA GLU A 121 -2.14 -5.54 1.79
C GLU A 121 -1.60 -6.42 0.66
N LEU A 122 -1.38 -7.69 1.00
CA LEU A 122 -0.95 -8.71 0.04
C LEU A 122 -2.16 -9.18 -0.77
N SER A 123 -2.27 -8.73 -2.00
CA SER A 123 -3.31 -9.07 -2.97
C SER A 123 -2.90 -8.62 -4.38
N TYR A 124 -3.47 -9.11 -5.43
CA TYR A 124 -4.31 -10.30 -5.53
C TYR A 124 -3.47 -11.48 -6.02
N GLY A 125 -4.08 -12.40 -6.80
CA GLY A 125 -3.35 -13.49 -7.41
C GLY A 125 -2.47 -13.06 -8.60
N ASN A 126 -1.73 -14.03 -9.16
CA ASN A 126 -0.91 -13.82 -10.34
C ASN A 126 -1.22 -14.85 -11.43
N PRO A 127 -1.87 -14.45 -12.53
CA PRO A 127 -2.23 -15.35 -13.63
C PRO A 127 -1.02 -15.84 -14.45
N ALA A 128 0.19 -15.39 -14.17
CA ALA A 128 1.41 -15.94 -14.77
C ALA A 128 1.72 -17.39 -14.31
N TYR A 129 1.04 -17.85 -13.25
CA TYR A 129 1.14 -19.20 -12.73
C TYR A 129 -0.17 -19.94 -12.92
N GLU A 130 -0.10 -21.23 -13.26
CA GLU A 130 -1.28 -22.08 -13.26
C GLU A 130 -1.89 -22.15 -11.85
N GLY A 131 -3.20 -21.86 -11.77
CA GLY A 131 -3.87 -21.75 -10.46
C GLY A 131 -3.36 -20.66 -9.53
N GLY A 132 -2.61 -19.68 -10.04
CA GLY A 132 -2.09 -18.55 -9.27
C GLY A 132 -3.14 -17.49 -8.91
N GLY A 133 -4.39 -17.68 -9.32
CA GLY A 133 -5.48 -16.76 -9.07
C GLY A 133 -5.53 -15.57 -10.04
N GLY A 134 -6.57 -14.75 -9.91
CA GLY A 134 -6.77 -13.57 -10.74
C GLY A 134 -6.22 -12.31 -10.07
N ARG A 135 -5.91 -11.30 -10.89
CA ARG A 135 -5.37 -10.01 -10.42
C ARG A 135 -6.44 -8.95 -10.12
N HIS A 136 -7.72 -9.30 -10.14
CA HIS A 136 -8.80 -8.33 -9.98
C HIS A 136 -9.51 -8.48 -8.64
N LEU A 137 -10.33 -7.49 -8.30
CA LEU A 137 -11.26 -7.54 -7.18
C LEU A 137 -12.10 -8.82 -7.21
N ASN A 138 -12.31 -9.41 -6.04
CA ASN A 138 -13.07 -10.65 -5.86
C ASN A 138 -12.47 -11.89 -6.59
N ALA A 139 -11.20 -11.87 -6.97
CA ALA A 139 -10.51 -13.08 -7.39
C ALA A 139 -10.32 -14.04 -6.22
N GLY A 140 -10.36 -15.34 -6.50
CA GLY A 140 -10.03 -16.39 -5.53
C GLY A 140 -8.54 -16.42 -5.22
N PHE A 141 -8.20 -17.08 -4.13
CA PHE A 141 -6.81 -17.36 -3.76
C PHE A 141 -6.10 -18.20 -4.80
N PRO A 142 -4.76 -18.20 -4.82
CA PRO A 142 -3.99 -19.26 -5.44
C PRO A 142 -4.47 -20.63 -4.94
N SER A 143 -4.69 -21.57 -5.86
CA SER A 143 -5.36 -22.84 -5.53
C SER A 143 -4.60 -24.08 -5.98
N SER A 144 -3.67 -23.97 -6.93
CA SER A 144 -2.79 -25.08 -7.30
C SER A 144 -1.57 -25.14 -6.39
N GLU A 145 -0.87 -26.26 -6.38
CA GLU A 145 0.41 -26.42 -5.69
C GLU A 145 1.45 -25.40 -6.20
N GLU A 146 1.52 -25.24 -7.52
CA GLU A 146 2.42 -24.26 -8.16
C GLU A 146 2.06 -22.82 -7.78
N GLY A 147 0.78 -22.47 -7.86
CA GLY A 147 0.30 -21.11 -7.51
C GLY A 147 0.55 -20.78 -6.04
N LEU A 148 0.32 -21.73 -5.13
CA LEU A 148 0.60 -21.55 -3.71
C LEU A 148 2.10 -21.45 -3.43
N ALA A 149 2.94 -22.28 -4.07
CA ALA A 149 4.39 -22.18 -3.93
C ALA A 149 4.95 -20.86 -4.50
N ALA A 150 4.36 -20.36 -5.58
CA ALA A 150 4.72 -19.06 -6.14
C ALA A 150 4.29 -17.89 -5.22
N TRP A 151 3.10 -18.01 -4.62
CA TRP A 151 2.64 -17.06 -3.60
C TRP A 151 3.62 -16.98 -2.43
N ASP A 152 4.06 -18.11 -1.90
CA ASP A 152 5.01 -18.16 -0.78
C ASP A 152 6.31 -17.44 -1.13
N ARG A 153 6.86 -17.70 -2.30
CA ARG A 153 8.09 -17.02 -2.76
C ARG A 153 7.90 -15.52 -2.90
N TRP A 154 6.76 -15.08 -3.43
CA TRP A 154 6.45 -13.66 -3.54
C TRP A 154 6.28 -13.00 -2.17
N VAL A 155 5.55 -13.64 -1.24
CA VAL A 155 5.39 -13.14 0.14
C VAL A 155 6.75 -13.01 0.83
N GLN A 156 7.62 -14.00 0.65
CA GLN A 156 8.98 -13.96 1.16
C GLN A 156 9.74 -12.78 0.57
N ALA A 157 9.74 -12.62 -0.75
CA ALA A 157 10.48 -11.58 -1.44
C ALA A 157 10.02 -10.16 -1.02
N ILE A 158 8.71 -9.91 -0.96
CA ILE A 158 8.18 -8.61 -0.56
C ILE A 158 8.40 -8.32 0.93
N ALA A 159 8.32 -9.33 1.79
CA ALA A 159 8.61 -9.18 3.22
C ALA A 159 10.09 -8.84 3.46
N GLU A 160 11.01 -9.50 2.77
CA GLU A 160 12.44 -9.19 2.82
C GLU A 160 12.73 -7.79 2.29
N HIS A 161 12.09 -7.40 1.19
CA HIS A 161 12.27 -6.08 0.57
C HIS A 161 11.82 -4.93 1.50
N TYR A 162 10.71 -5.09 2.20
CA TYR A 162 10.18 -4.04 3.11
C TYR A 162 10.49 -4.29 4.60
N LYS A 163 11.39 -5.22 4.92
CA LYS A 163 11.85 -5.45 6.29
C LYS A 163 12.41 -4.16 6.90
N GLY A 164 11.89 -3.80 8.08
CA GLY A 164 12.27 -2.55 8.76
C GLY A 164 11.57 -1.30 8.22
N VAL A 165 10.79 -1.41 7.16
CA VAL A 165 10.03 -0.31 6.57
C VAL A 165 8.54 -0.46 6.85
N VAL A 166 7.99 -1.64 6.60
CA VAL A 166 6.56 -1.96 6.80
C VAL A 166 6.42 -2.94 7.95
N ILE A 167 5.52 -2.63 8.88
CA ILE A 167 5.20 -3.48 10.04
C ILE A 167 3.74 -3.92 10.04
N ASP A 168 2.86 -3.17 9.42
CA ASP A 168 1.43 -3.44 9.33
C ASP A 168 1.09 -4.13 8.01
N TRP A 169 0.54 -5.35 8.10
CA TRP A 169 0.22 -6.20 6.96
C TRP A 169 -1.23 -6.64 6.99
N CYS A 170 -1.84 -6.79 5.83
CA CYS A 170 -3.12 -7.45 5.63
C CYS A 170 -2.92 -8.53 4.57
N ILE A 171 -3.54 -9.70 4.75
CA ILE A 171 -3.24 -10.84 3.87
C ILE A 171 -4.02 -10.78 2.56
N TRP A 172 -5.26 -10.32 2.58
CA TRP A 172 -6.09 -10.27 1.38
C TRP A 172 -7.24 -9.28 1.52
N ASN A 173 -7.77 -8.84 0.37
CA ASN A 173 -8.96 -8.01 0.31
C ASN A 173 -10.20 -8.84 -0.04
N GLU A 174 -11.20 -8.80 0.82
CA GLU A 174 -12.55 -9.29 0.60
C GLU A 174 -12.64 -10.75 0.08
N PRO A 175 -11.97 -11.71 0.76
CA PRO A 175 -12.02 -13.13 0.34
C PRO A 175 -13.42 -13.72 0.43
N ASN A 176 -14.34 -13.08 1.14
CA ASN A 176 -15.75 -13.43 1.25
C ASN A 176 -16.63 -12.81 0.16
N GLY A 177 -16.03 -12.16 -0.84
CA GLY A 177 -16.78 -11.64 -2.00
C GLY A 177 -17.48 -12.77 -2.76
N LYS A 178 -18.70 -12.48 -3.24
CA LYS A 178 -19.58 -13.50 -3.87
C LYS A 178 -18.94 -14.28 -5.02
N THR A 179 -17.97 -13.70 -5.70
CA THR A 179 -17.31 -14.30 -6.87
C THR A 179 -15.95 -14.90 -6.55
N SER A 180 -15.46 -14.78 -5.32
CA SER A 180 -14.14 -15.30 -4.93
C SER A 180 -14.06 -16.83 -4.94
N GLY A 181 -15.19 -17.49 -4.62
CA GLY A 181 -15.28 -18.94 -4.53
C GLY A 181 -14.48 -19.57 -3.38
N ASN A 182 -13.91 -18.75 -2.49
CA ASN A 182 -13.13 -19.24 -1.35
C ASN A 182 -14.04 -19.81 -0.25
N THR A 183 -13.63 -20.94 0.34
CA THR A 183 -14.26 -21.44 1.58
C THR A 183 -13.60 -20.81 2.82
N ILE A 184 -14.25 -20.95 3.98
CA ILE A 184 -13.70 -20.46 5.26
C ILE A 184 -12.40 -21.22 5.58
N GLU A 185 -12.37 -22.53 5.35
CA GLU A 185 -11.21 -23.38 5.57
C GLU A 185 -10.04 -22.93 4.70
N GLN A 186 -10.27 -22.73 3.39
CA GLN A 186 -9.24 -22.21 2.47
C GLN A 186 -8.72 -20.85 2.92
N ALA A 187 -9.62 -19.95 3.36
CA ALA A 187 -9.22 -18.65 3.85
C ALA A 187 -8.37 -18.77 5.12
N THR A 188 -8.74 -19.65 6.03
CA THR A 188 -7.98 -19.87 7.27
C THR A 188 -6.59 -20.41 6.98
N ASP A 189 -6.48 -21.46 6.16
CA ASP A 189 -5.20 -22.07 5.80
C ASP A 189 -4.28 -21.07 5.07
N PHE A 190 -4.86 -20.32 4.15
CA PHE A 190 -4.13 -19.29 3.41
C PHE A 190 -3.62 -18.17 4.32
N ALA A 191 -4.44 -17.74 5.29
CA ALA A 191 -4.05 -16.73 6.26
C ALA A 191 -2.92 -17.22 7.17
N VAL A 192 -3.03 -18.43 7.71
CA VAL A 192 -1.99 -19.02 8.58
C VAL A 192 -0.68 -19.16 7.81
N ARG A 193 -0.72 -19.78 6.63
CA ARG A 193 0.44 -19.95 5.75
C ARG A 193 1.17 -18.64 5.47
N THR A 194 0.43 -17.62 5.08
CA THR A 194 1.00 -16.30 4.75
C THR A 194 1.56 -15.60 5.99
N ALA A 195 0.86 -15.69 7.14
CA ALA A 195 1.30 -15.08 8.38
C ALA A 195 2.58 -15.73 8.93
N GLU A 196 2.75 -17.04 8.77
CA GLU A 196 3.96 -17.76 9.19
C GLU A 196 5.18 -17.27 8.40
N ILE A 197 5.04 -17.11 7.07
CA ILE A 197 6.11 -16.57 6.22
C ILE A 197 6.46 -15.13 6.65
N LEU A 198 5.46 -14.26 6.79
CA LEU A 198 5.69 -12.88 7.23
C LEU A 198 6.43 -12.81 8.57
N ARG A 199 6.01 -13.59 9.57
CA ARG A 199 6.63 -13.60 10.90
C ARG A 199 8.01 -14.22 10.95
N SER A 200 8.31 -15.16 10.06
CA SER A 200 9.67 -15.71 9.96
C SER A 200 10.70 -14.65 9.54
N ILE A 201 10.27 -13.63 8.79
CA ILE A 201 11.11 -12.56 8.25
C ILE A 201 11.01 -11.29 9.10
N ILE A 202 9.80 -10.95 9.54
CA ILE A 202 9.46 -9.77 10.35
C ILE A 202 8.77 -10.25 11.63
N PRO A 203 9.51 -10.67 12.67
CA PRO A 203 8.92 -11.30 13.86
C PRO A 203 7.90 -10.43 14.60
N ASN A 204 8.02 -9.11 14.49
CA ASN A 204 7.11 -8.14 15.10
C ASN A 204 6.04 -7.62 14.13
N ALA A 205 5.82 -8.27 13.01
CA ALA A 205 4.76 -7.89 12.07
C ALA A 205 3.38 -7.92 12.74
N ARG A 206 2.62 -6.85 12.56
CA ARG A 206 1.21 -6.77 12.92
C ARG A 206 0.39 -7.19 11.72
N ILE A 207 -0.32 -8.30 11.84
CA ILE A 207 -0.97 -8.94 10.70
C ILE A 207 -2.47 -8.98 10.94
N ALA A 208 -3.22 -8.34 10.04
CA ALA A 208 -4.65 -8.57 9.87
C ALA A 208 -4.84 -9.67 8.82
N ALA A 209 -5.72 -10.64 9.10
CA ALA A 209 -5.97 -11.71 8.14
C ALA A 209 -6.60 -11.16 6.86
N PHE A 210 -7.74 -10.45 6.99
CA PHE A 210 -8.50 -10.01 5.83
C PHE A 210 -9.20 -8.66 6.07
N ALA A 211 -9.40 -7.90 5.01
CA ALA A 211 -10.49 -6.93 4.93
C ALA A 211 -11.74 -7.67 4.40
N LEU A 212 -12.87 -7.60 5.10
CA LEU A 212 -14.09 -8.30 4.71
C LEU A 212 -15.11 -7.32 4.11
N THR A 213 -15.82 -7.78 3.08
CA THR A 213 -16.97 -7.04 2.55
C THR A 213 -18.27 -7.48 3.22
N LYS A 214 -19.31 -6.67 3.08
CA LYS A 214 -20.67 -7.05 3.52
C LYS A 214 -21.16 -8.22 2.66
N ALA A 215 -21.49 -9.33 3.30
CA ALA A 215 -22.11 -10.49 2.66
C ALA A 215 -23.55 -10.20 2.24
#